data_4614c62ae657fadc611bad517c93a05a
#
_entry.id   4614c62ae657fadc611bad517c93a05a
#
_cell.length_a   1.000
_cell.length_b   1.000
_cell.length_c   1.000
_cell.angle_alpha   90.00
_cell.angle_beta   90.00
_cell.angle_gamma   90.00
#
_symmetry.space_group_name_H-M   'P 1'
#
loop_
_entity.id
_entity.type
_entity.pdbx_description
1 polymer ?
#
loop_
_entity_poly.entity_id
_entity_poly.type
_entity_poly.pdbx_seq_one_letter_code
_entity_poly.pdbx_strand_id
1 'polypeptide(L)'
;MNESMLERIQSSAKALKIDLYTAELASYADEKELTPEALEAICGVFEYLEQKKYDSMVHTMLKLSKLPMNEPKTFERFDFSRLHGKHVQSLKNLSSLSALYTRKNLAFIGPQGVGKTHLAMAFGRECCLKGYKTYFLRASELNQKLTDARKHGREGAVINGLVKPSCLIIDE
;
A
#
# COMPACT_ATOMS: atom_id res chain seq x y z
N MET A 1 27.07 -10.31 -18.77
CA MET A 1 26.82 -10.62 -17.34
C MET A 1 26.82 -9.36 -16.49
N ASN A 2 27.73 -8.41 -16.69
CA ASN A 2 27.77 -7.12 -15.93
C ASN A 2 26.59 -6.18 -16.22
N GLU A 3 26.09 -6.14 -17.45
CA GLU A 3 25.01 -5.25 -17.88
C GLU A 3 23.72 -5.48 -17.08
N SER A 4 23.36 -6.75 -16.82
CA SER A 4 22.21 -7.10 -15.97
C SER A 4 22.37 -6.64 -14.51
N MET A 5 23.57 -6.66 -13.94
CA MET A 5 23.82 -6.18 -12.56
C MET A 5 23.72 -4.66 -12.47
N LEU A 6 24.26 -3.94 -13.45
CA LEU A 6 24.19 -2.48 -13.50
C LEU A 6 22.73 -1.98 -13.65
N GLU A 7 21.92 -2.70 -14.42
CA GLU A 7 20.48 -2.42 -14.55
C GLU A 7 19.72 -2.66 -13.24
N ARG A 8 20.05 -3.73 -12.48
CA ARG A 8 19.48 -4.00 -11.17
C ARG A 8 19.82 -2.89 -10.17
N ILE A 9 21.09 -2.46 -10.11
CA ILE A 9 21.53 -1.36 -9.27
C ILE A 9 20.79 -0.07 -9.64
N GLN A 10 20.69 0.25 -10.93
CA GLN A 10 19.96 1.43 -11.39
C GLN A 10 18.47 1.37 -11.00
N SER A 11 17.83 0.22 -11.15
CA SER A 11 16.43 0.02 -10.75
C SER A 11 16.22 0.31 -9.26
N SER A 12 17.05 -0.29 -8.41
CA SER A 12 17.00 -0.08 -6.96
C SER A 12 17.35 1.36 -6.57
N ALA A 13 18.34 1.98 -7.22
CA ALA A 13 18.68 3.38 -7.03
C ALA A 13 17.49 4.30 -7.35
N LYS A 14 16.81 4.06 -8.46
CA LYS A 14 15.58 4.79 -8.83
C LYS A 14 14.48 4.64 -7.78
N ALA A 15 14.25 3.43 -7.26
CA ALA A 15 13.31 3.20 -6.17
C ALA A 15 13.71 3.96 -4.88
N LEU A 16 15.01 4.10 -4.63
CA LEU A 16 15.56 4.89 -3.53
C LEU A 16 15.52 6.40 -3.78
N LYS A 17 15.15 6.85 -4.98
CA LYS A 17 15.21 8.25 -5.44
C LYS A 17 16.64 8.78 -5.53
N ILE A 18 17.57 7.94 -5.94
CA ILE A 18 18.94 8.29 -6.26
C ILE A 18 19.04 8.30 -7.78
N ASP A 19 19.44 9.43 -8.33
CA ASP A 19 19.69 9.57 -9.77
C ASP A 19 21.03 8.91 -10.09
N LEU A 20 21.00 7.76 -10.71
CA LEU A 20 22.15 6.93 -11.04
C LEU A 20 21.89 6.22 -12.38
N TYR A 21 22.79 6.41 -13.32
CA TYR A 21 22.67 5.86 -14.66
C TYR A 21 23.63 4.69 -14.89
N THR A 22 23.22 3.71 -15.68
CA THR A 22 24.06 2.53 -16.00
C THR A 22 25.38 2.91 -16.62
N ALA A 23 25.41 3.94 -17.47
CA ALA A 23 26.65 4.42 -18.10
C ALA A 23 27.65 4.98 -17.07
N GLU A 24 27.17 5.73 -16.08
CA GLU A 24 28.02 6.26 -14.99
C GLU A 24 28.56 5.12 -14.13
N LEU A 25 27.70 4.15 -13.80
CA LEU A 25 28.10 2.96 -13.04
C LEU A 25 29.13 2.12 -13.79
N ALA A 26 28.98 1.95 -15.12
CA ALA A 26 29.94 1.24 -15.95
C ALA A 26 31.31 1.94 -15.95
N SER A 27 31.32 3.27 -16.18
CA SER A 27 32.54 4.06 -16.15
C SER A 27 33.22 4.01 -14.78
N TYR A 28 32.46 4.07 -13.71
CA TYR A 28 32.98 3.95 -12.34
C TYR A 28 33.55 2.56 -12.05
N ALA A 29 32.86 1.51 -12.50
CA ALA A 29 33.30 0.13 -12.33
C ALA A 29 34.62 -0.13 -13.06
N ASP A 30 34.76 0.39 -14.29
CA ASP A 30 35.99 0.29 -15.08
C ASP A 30 37.13 1.10 -14.45
N GLU A 31 36.88 2.36 -14.01
CA GLU A 31 37.87 3.20 -13.32
C GLU A 31 38.41 2.55 -12.04
N LYS A 32 37.53 1.87 -11.29
CA LYS A 32 37.88 1.23 -10.02
C LYS A 32 38.27 -0.24 -10.17
N GLU A 33 38.33 -0.76 -11.38
CA GLU A 33 38.62 -2.18 -11.68
C GLU A 33 37.78 -3.15 -10.82
N LEU A 34 36.45 -2.85 -10.70
CA LEU A 34 35.56 -3.64 -9.86
C LEU A 34 35.38 -5.04 -10.43
N THR A 35 35.60 -6.05 -9.58
CA THR A 35 35.33 -7.43 -9.97
C THR A 35 33.82 -7.72 -10.02
N PRO A 36 33.41 -8.77 -10.74
CA PRO A 36 32.00 -9.18 -10.77
C PRO A 36 31.42 -9.45 -9.37
N GLU A 37 32.21 -10.01 -8.47
CA GLU A 37 31.83 -10.28 -7.08
C GLU A 37 31.60 -8.96 -6.30
N ALA A 38 32.41 -7.95 -6.54
CA ALA A 38 32.24 -6.62 -5.93
C ALA A 38 30.98 -5.96 -6.44
N LEU A 39 30.69 -6.05 -7.74
CA LEU A 39 29.45 -5.53 -8.33
C LEU A 39 28.19 -6.26 -7.79
N GLU A 40 28.25 -7.58 -7.61
CA GLU A 40 27.15 -8.34 -7.00
C GLU A 40 26.92 -7.92 -5.54
N ALA A 41 27.99 -7.71 -4.77
CA ALA A 41 27.88 -7.20 -3.40
C ALA A 41 27.24 -5.80 -3.35
N ILE A 42 27.62 -4.89 -4.24
CA ILE A 42 27.01 -3.56 -4.36
C ILE A 42 25.53 -3.67 -4.74
N CYS A 43 25.20 -4.52 -5.71
CA CYS A 43 23.81 -4.79 -6.11
C CYS A 43 22.98 -5.26 -4.91
N GLY A 44 23.48 -6.23 -4.14
CA GLY A 44 22.82 -6.73 -2.94
C GLY A 44 22.58 -5.65 -1.89
N VAL A 45 23.51 -4.70 -1.73
CA VAL A 45 23.32 -3.56 -0.81
C VAL A 45 22.19 -2.65 -1.30
N PHE A 46 22.14 -2.32 -2.60
CA PHE A 46 21.06 -1.49 -3.15
C PHE A 46 19.70 -2.15 -3.00
N GLU A 47 19.58 -3.45 -3.30
CA GLU A 47 18.36 -4.22 -3.15
C GLU A 47 17.92 -4.29 -1.67
N TYR A 48 18.86 -4.48 -0.75
CA TYR A 48 18.57 -4.44 0.70
C TYR A 48 18.03 -3.08 1.15
N LEU A 49 18.63 -1.98 0.69
CA LEU A 49 18.19 -0.63 1.01
C LEU A 49 16.80 -0.33 0.43
N GLU A 50 16.54 -0.77 -0.80
CA GLU A 50 15.22 -0.67 -1.45
C GLU A 50 14.16 -1.40 -0.62
N GLN A 51 14.42 -2.66 -0.24
CA GLN A 51 13.51 -3.44 0.59
C GLN A 51 13.24 -2.77 1.94
N LYS A 52 14.29 -2.28 2.59
CA LYS A 52 14.18 -1.58 3.88
C LYS A 52 13.34 -0.31 3.78
N LYS A 53 13.50 0.44 2.69
CA LYS A 53 12.68 1.63 2.41
C LYS A 53 11.23 1.27 2.16
N TYR A 54 10.98 0.21 1.38
CA TYR A 54 9.63 -0.31 1.13
C TYR A 54 8.95 -0.74 2.45
N ASP A 55 9.62 -1.52 3.29
CA ASP A 55 9.08 -1.98 4.58
C ASP A 55 8.74 -0.80 5.50
N SER A 56 9.61 0.20 5.56
CA SER A 56 9.37 1.43 6.33
C SER A 56 8.16 2.22 5.80
N MET A 57 8.02 2.31 4.48
CA MET A 57 6.88 2.94 3.83
C MET A 57 5.58 2.19 4.17
N VAL A 58 5.54 0.87 4.01
CA VAL A 58 4.38 0.04 4.31
C VAL A 58 4.00 0.16 5.79
N HIS A 59 4.97 0.08 6.69
CA HIS A 59 4.74 0.26 8.13
C HIS A 59 4.08 1.61 8.42
N THR A 60 4.60 2.68 7.83
CA THR A 60 4.05 4.03 7.98
C THR A 60 2.61 4.13 7.44
N MET A 61 2.35 3.58 6.24
CA MET A 61 1.01 3.55 5.65
C MET A 61 0.02 2.82 6.54
N LEU A 62 0.38 1.63 7.04
CA LEU A 62 -0.46 0.84 7.95
C LEU A 62 -0.72 1.59 9.27
N LYS A 63 0.30 2.18 9.87
CA LYS A 63 0.15 2.96 11.11
C LYS A 63 -0.81 4.15 10.94
N LEU A 64 -0.71 4.87 9.83
CA LEU A 64 -1.56 6.03 9.54
C LEU A 64 -2.97 5.66 9.09
N SER A 65 -3.17 4.45 8.58
CA SER A 65 -4.47 3.98 8.05
C SER A 65 -5.51 3.76 9.13
N LYS A 66 -5.13 3.62 10.39
CA LYS A 66 -5.98 3.16 11.52
C LYS A 66 -6.52 1.73 11.36
N LEU A 67 -5.99 0.95 10.43
CA LEU A 67 -6.31 -0.48 10.35
C LEU A 67 -5.68 -1.24 11.53
N PRO A 68 -6.33 -2.31 12.05
CA PRO A 68 -5.78 -3.10 13.15
C PRO A 68 -4.45 -3.75 12.75
N MET A 69 -3.40 -3.51 13.55
CA MET A 69 -2.06 -4.06 13.29
C MET A 69 -1.82 -5.39 14.02
N ASN A 70 -2.35 -5.55 15.22
CA ASN A 70 -2.12 -6.77 16.03
C ASN A 70 -2.86 -7.99 15.47
N GLU A 71 -4.07 -7.78 14.96
CA GLU A 71 -4.87 -8.83 14.32
C GLU A 71 -5.26 -8.40 12.91
N PRO A 72 -4.33 -8.42 11.97
CA PRO A 72 -4.57 -7.91 10.63
C PRO A 72 -5.64 -8.73 9.91
N LYS A 73 -6.64 -8.05 9.37
CA LYS A 73 -7.62 -8.65 8.48
C LYS A 73 -7.00 -8.67 7.08
N THR A 74 -6.82 -9.88 6.55
CA THR A 74 -6.23 -10.11 5.22
C THR A 74 -7.14 -11.00 4.39
N PHE A 75 -6.95 -11.04 3.07
CA PHE A 75 -7.72 -11.92 2.20
C PHE A 75 -7.41 -13.40 2.45
N GLU A 76 -6.18 -13.74 2.83
CA GLU A 76 -5.77 -15.12 3.13
C GLU A 76 -6.45 -15.67 4.40
N ARG A 77 -6.76 -14.78 5.36
CA ARG A 77 -7.47 -15.15 6.59
C ARG A 77 -8.98 -15.13 6.45
N PHE A 78 -9.50 -14.72 5.30
CA PHE A 78 -10.93 -14.68 5.05
C PHE A 78 -11.43 -16.00 4.50
N ASP A 79 -12.42 -16.60 5.17
CA ASP A 79 -13.02 -17.86 4.74
C ASP A 79 -14.07 -17.62 3.65
N PHE A 80 -13.64 -17.69 2.40
CA PHE A 80 -14.51 -17.55 1.24
C PHE A 80 -15.47 -18.73 1.04
N SER A 81 -15.24 -19.88 1.69
CA SER A 81 -16.12 -21.06 1.56
C SER A 81 -17.52 -20.82 2.11
N ARG A 82 -17.63 -19.88 3.05
CA ARG A 82 -18.90 -19.46 3.68
C ARG A 82 -19.76 -18.54 2.82
N LEU A 83 -19.20 -18.02 1.73
CA LEU A 83 -19.92 -17.14 0.83
C LEU A 83 -20.51 -17.92 -0.34
N HIS A 84 -21.76 -17.63 -0.66
CA HIS A 84 -22.49 -18.24 -1.76
C HIS A 84 -23.03 -17.16 -2.69
N GLY A 85 -23.18 -17.49 -3.98
CA GLY A 85 -23.80 -16.63 -4.97
C GLY A 85 -22.83 -16.11 -6.04
N LYS A 86 -23.37 -15.38 -7.01
CA LYS A 86 -22.69 -14.96 -8.25
C LYS A 86 -21.53 -13.99 -8.05
N HIS A 87 -21.46 -13.30 -6.92
CA HIS A 87 -20.43 -12.27 -6.66
C HIS A 87 -19.20 -12.79 -5.91
N VAL A 88 -19.17 -14.07 -5.50
CA VAL A 88 -18.03 -14.63 -4.73
C VAL A 88 -16.71 -14.50 -5.49
N GLN A 89 -16.71 -14.74 -6.80
CA GLN A 89 -15.51 -14.59 -7.62
C GLN A 89 -15.01 -13.15 -7.66
N SER A 90 -15.92 -12.17 -7.73
CA SER A 90 -15.58 -10.75 -7.67
C SER A 90 -14.97 -10.37 -6.33
N LEU A 91 -15.44 -10.95 -5.22
CA LEU A 91 -14.88 -10.73 -3.89
C LEU A 91 -13.47 -11.33 -3.75
N LYS A 92 -13.22 -12.52 -4.32
CA LYS A 92 -11.87 -13.12 -4.37
C LYS A 92 -10.88 -12.26 -5.17
N ASN A 93 -11.37 -11.57 -6.20
CA ASN A 93 -10.53 -10.73 -7.05
C ASN A 93 -10.27 -9.32 -6.47
N LEU A 94 -10.79 -8.98 -5.29
CA LEU A 94 -10.57 -7.67 -4.66
C LEU A 94 -9.08 -7.37 -4.38
N SER A 95 -8.28 -8.40 -4.12
CA SER A 95 -6.83 -8.28 -3.91
C SER A 95 -6.07 -7.71 -5.11
N SER A 96 -6.66 -7.76 -6.32
CA SER A 96 -6.09 -7.13 -7.52
C SER A 96 -6.13 -5.61 -7.49
N LEU A 97 -6.89 -5.01 -6.56
CA LEU A 97 -7.11 -3.56 -6.43
C LEU A 97 -7.68 -2.88 -7.69
N SER A 98 -8.31 -3.65 -8.58
CA SER A 98 -8.88 -3.10 -9.83
C SER A 98 -9.87 -1.97 -9.60
N ALA A 99 -10.65 -2.02 -8.51
CA ALA A 99 -11.57 -0.96 -8.12
C ALA A 99 -10.83 0.35 -7.77
N LEU A 100 -9.67 0.26 -7.09
CA LEU A 100 -8.83 1.41 -6.78
C LEU A 100 -8.28 2.05 -8.06
N TYR A 101 -7.70 1.25 -8.95
CA TYR A 101 -7.11 1.72 -10.21
C TYR A 101 -8.15 2.34 -11.15
N THR A 102 -9.37 1.79 -11.15
CA THR A 102 -10.48 2.32 -11.95
C THR A 102 -11.30 3.38 -11.23
N ARG A 103 -10.88 3.81 -10.02
CA ARG A 103 -11.55 4.82 -9.18
C ARG A 103 -13.03 4.51 -8.91
N LYS A 104 -13.35 3.22 -8.73
CA LYS A 104 -14.71 2.76 -8.42
C LYS A 104 -14.91 2.69 -6.91
N ASN A 105 -16.10 3.04 -6.46
CA ASN A 105 -16.52 2.82 -5.09
C ASN A 105 -16.92 1.36 -4.88
N LEU A 106 -16.63 0.82 -3.70
CA LEU A 106 -17.03 -0.50 -3.26
C LEU A 106 -18.04 -0.37 -2.12
N ALA A 107 -19.15 -1.12 -2.19
CA ALA A 107 -20.10 -1.24 -1.11
C ALA A 107 -20.28 -2.73 -0.75
N PHE A 108 -19.98 -3.07 0.50
CA PHE A 108 -20.20 -4.41 1.04
C PHE A 108 -21.56 -4.45 1.74
N ILE A 109 -22.53 -5.13 1.14
CA ILE A 109 -23.91 -5.24 1.62
C ILE A 109 -24.22 -6.70 1.93
N GLY A 110 -24.80 -6.95 3.10
CA GLY A 110 -25.17 -8.30 3.53
C GLY A 110 -25.50 -8.38 5.02
N PRO A 111 -25.92 -9.53 5.53
CA PRO A 111 -26.24 -9.75 6.93
C PRO A 111 -25.08 -9.47 7.87
N GLN A 112 -25.37 -9.35 9.16
CA GLN A 112 -24.33 -9.24 10.19
C GLN A 112 -23.50 -10.53 10.24
N GLY A 113 -22.20 -10.42 10.54
CA GLY A 113 -21.31 -11.57 10.72
C GLY A 113 -20.75 -12.20 9.45
N VAL A 114 -21.15 -11.78 8.24
CA VAL A 114 -20.63 -12.35 6.97
C VAL A 114 -19.23 -11.87 6.58
N GLY A 115 -18.64 -10.97 7.35
CA GLY A 115 -17.27 -10.51 7.14
C GLY A 115 -17.10 -9.25 6.28
N LYS A 116 -18.12 -8.40 6.15
CA LYS A 116 -18.05 -7.13 5.40
C LYS A 116 -16.86 -6.26 5.83
N THR A 117 -16.77 -6.01 7.13
CA THR A 117 -15.67 -5.25 7.75
C THR A 117 -14.31 -5.92 7.51
N HIS A 118 -14.24 -7.26 7.58
CA HIS A 118 -13.01 -7.99 7.29
C HIS A 118 -12.53 -7.72 5.86
N LEU A 119 -13.43 -7.88 4.87
CA LEU A 119 -13.09 -7.65 3.46
C LEU A 119 -12.70 -6.20 3.17
N ALA A 120 -13.40 -5.23 3.78
CA ALA A 120 -13.07 -3.81 3.66
C ALA A 120 -11.68 -3.51 4.24
N MET A 121 -11.36 -4.03 5.42
CA MET A 121 -10.04 -3.88 6.05
C MET A 121 -8.94 -4.59 5.27
N ALA A 122 -9.20 -5.81 4.74
CA ALA A 122 -8.27 -6.55 3.90
C ALA A 122 -7.94 -5.76 2.62
N PHE A 123 -8.95 -5.20 1.96
CA PHE A 123 -8.75 -4.34 0.79
C PHE A 123 -7.90 -3.11 1.13
N GLY A 124 -8.20 -2.41 2.23
CA GLY A 124 -7.41 -1.27 2.69
C GLY A 124 -5.96 -1.64 3.02
N ARG A 125 -5.74 -2.83 3.58
CA ARG A 125 -4.39 -3.33 3.86
C ARG A 125 -3.62 -3.57 2.56
N GLU A 126 -4.22 -4.20 1.55
CA GLU A 126 -3.60 -4.37 0.23
C GLU A 126 -3.25 -3.01 -0.41
N CYS A 127 -4.12 -2.00 -0.26
CA CYS A 127 -3.79 -0.64 -0.69
C CYS A 127 -2.51 -0.12 0.00
N CYS A 128 -2.38 -0.30 1.31
CA CYS A 128 -1.18 0.10 2.06
C CYS A 128 0.08 -0.65 1.58
N LEU A 129 -0.02 -1.96 1.34
CA LEU A 129 1.07 -2.78 0.81
C LEU A 129 1.53 -2.33 -0.58
N LYS A 130 0.67 -1.74 -1.37
CA LYS A 130 0.99 -1.13 -2.68
C LYS A 130 1.37 0.35 -2.58
N GLY A 131 1.57 0.89 -1.36
CA GLY A 131 1.98 2.28 -1.14
C GLY A 131 0.86 3.32 -1.24
N TYR A 132 -0.40 2.89 -1.32
CA TYR A 132 -1.55 3.80 -1.37
C TYR A 132 -1.99 4.21 0.02
N LYS A 133 -2.15 5.50 0.24
CA LYS A 133 -2.67 6.02 1.50
C LYS A 133 -4.10 5.54 1.72
N THR A 134 -4.31 4.84 2.82
CA THR A 134 -5.62 4.34 3.25
C THR A 134 -6.00 5.00 4.57
N TYR A 135 -7.27 5.24 4.78
CA TYR A 135 -7.79 5.71 6.05
C TYR A 135 -9.08 4.97 6.39
N PHE A 136 -9.09 4.36 7.57
CA PHE A 136 -10.24 3.62 8.11
C PHE A 136 -10.86 4.44 9.24
N LEU A 137 -12.20 4.54 9.25
CA LEU A 137 -12.97 5.10 10.36
C LEU A 137 -14.36 4.50 10.41
N ARG A 138 -14.99 4.58 11.58
CA ARG A 138 -16.40 4.23 11.73
C ARG A 138 -17.30 5.40 11.33
N ALA A 139 -18.51 5.10 10.86
CA ALA A 139 -19.50 6.12 10.51
C ALA A 139 -19.81 7.05 11.69
N SER A 140 -19.86 6.51 12.91
CA SER A 140 -20.02 7.31 14.14
C SER A 140 -18.86 8.29 14.37
N GLU A 141 -17.61 7.85 14.15
CA GLU A 141 -16.43 8.73 14.25
C GLU A 141 -16.43 9.82 13.19
N LEU A 142 -16.85 9.48 11.97
CA LEU A 142 -17.01 10.44 10.88
C LEU A 142 -18.02 11.51 11.25
N ASN A 143 -19.20 11.11 11.72
CA ASN A 143 -20.26 12.02 12.14
C ASN A 143 -19.80 12.95 13.25
N GLN A 144 -19.14 12.41 14.29
CA GLN A 144 -18.59 13.22 15.39
C GLN A 144 -17.56 14.23 14.88
N LYS A 145 -16.61 13.79 14.05
CA LYS A 145 -15.59 14.69 13.45
C LYS A 145 -16.21 15.84 12.67
N LEU A 146 -17.23 15.56 11.84
CA LEU A 146 -17.92 16.58 11.07
C LEU A 146 -18.72 17.52 11.95
N THR A 147 -19.41 17.01 12.97
CA THR A 147 -20.17 17.81 13.93
C THR A 147 -19.27 18.77 14.71
N ASP A 148 -18.13 18.27 15.20
CA ASP A 148 -17.17 19.08 15.95
C ASP A 148 -16.49 20.11 15.03
N ALA A 149 -16.18 19.74 13.80
CA ALA A 149 -15.63 20.66 12.82
C ALA A 149 -16.59 21.81 12.49
N ARG A 150 -17.89 21.51 12.37
CA ARG A 150 -18.95 22.48 12.14
C ARG A 150 -19.05 23.51 13.27
N LYS A 151 -19.03 23.03 14.51
CA LYS A 151 -19.06 23.92 15.70
C LYS A 151 -17.91 24.92 15.73
N HIS A 152 -16.76 24.57 15.13
CA HIS A 152 -15.55 25.40 15.15
C HIS A 152 -15.19 26.03 13.80
N GLY A 153 -16.06 25.94 12.78
CA GLY A 153 -15.82 26.50 11.45
C GLY A 153 -14.63 25.84 10.70
N ARG A 154 -14.31 24.56 11.00
CA ARG A 154 -13.16 23.84 10.43
C ARG A 154 -13.55 22.68 9.52
N GLU A 155 -14.76 22.68 8.97
CA GLU A 155 -15.30 21.61 8.12
C GLU A 155 -14.42 21.34 6.90
N GLY A 156 -13.98 22.42 6.20
CA GLY A 156 -13.11 22.29 5.05
C GLY A 156 -11.81 21.56 5.33
N ALA A 157 -11.20 21.79 6.50
CA ALA A 157 -9.97 21.09 6.88
C ALA A 157 -10.20 19.58 7.10
N VAL A 158 -11.32 19.21 7.74
CA VAL A 158 -11.70 17.80 7.97
C VAL A 158 -12.01 17.12 6.62
N ILE A 159 -12.81 17.73 5.77
CA ILE A 159 -13.14 17.19 4.43
C ILE A 159 -11.86 17.00 3.61
N ASN A 160 -10.99 18.01 3.56
CA ASN A 160 -9.71 17.91 2.87
C ASN A 160 -8.83 16.77 3.42
N GLY A 161 -8.88 16.49 4.72
CA GLY A 161 -8.20 15.34 5.31
C GLY A 161 -8.78 14.00 4.87
N LEU A 162 -10.09 13.92 4.66
CA LEU A 162 -10.80 12.70 4.26
C LEU A 162 -10.68 12.38 2.77
N VAL A 163 -10.47 13.38 1.91
CA VAL A 163 -10.32 13.17 0.45
C VAL A 163 -8.86 12.93 0.01
N LYS A 164 -7.88 13.16 0.90
CA LYS A 164 -6.45 12.92 0.60
C LYS A 164 -6.05 11.44 0.46
N PRO A 165 -6.59 10.50 1.25
CA PRO A 165 -6.30 9.08 1.06
C PRO A 165 -6.80 8.58 -0.30
N SER A 166 -6.03 7.65 -0.90
CA SER A 166 -6.45 6.97 -2.13
C SER A 166 -7.58 5.96 -1.87
N CYS A 167 -7.67 5.47 -0.63
CA CYS A 167 -8.70 4.56 -0.16
C CYS A 167 -9.25 5.06 1.18
N LEU A 168 -10.52 5.44 1.20
CA LEU A 168 -11.26 5.76 2.41
C LEU A 168 -12.24 4.64 2.72
N ILE A 169 -12.16 4.07 3.93
CA ILE A 169 -13.05 3.02 4.39
C ILE A 169 -13.92 3.60 5.50
N ILE A 170 -15.23 3.53 5.29
CA ILE A 170 -16.24 3.92 6.29
C ILE A 170 -17.00 2.66 6.69
N ASP A 171 -16.89 2.26 7.94
CA ASP A 171 -17.53 1.08 8.52
C ASP A 171 -18.67 1.49 9.47
N GLU A 172 -19.58 0.59 9.71
CA GLU A 172 -20.74 0.85 10.61
C GLU A 172 -20.35 1.18 12.03
#